data_9423e310fab66796a7aeb38e79843db6
#
_entry.id   9423e310fab66796a7aeb38e79843db6
#
_cell.length_a   1.000
_cell.length_b   1.000
_cell.length_c   1.000
_cell.angle_alpha   90.00
_cell.angle_beta   90.00
_cell.angle_gamma   90.00
#
_symmetry.space_group_name_H-M   'P 1'
#
loop_
_entity.id
_entity.type
_entity.pdbx_description
1 polymer ?
#
loop_
_entity_poly.entity_id
_entity_poly.type
_entity_poly.pdbx_seq_one_letter_code
_entity_poly.pdbx_strand_id
1 'polypeptide(L)'
;DSIHLNVDNIEKTMGEFHLDGFATITNLHLNHPKIANKDVVIKKARFDYRFLLGSDFISIDKSSTLQLNKIKLNPYMAYETESDTIYKLQVSIPKMKAQDFIVSLPDGLFTNFQGMEAQGNFEYNLDFKFNKNKPYQLVFDSKLNKENLRITKYGKANLTKLNGEFVYRAIIKNVLQRPIQVGTENPDYTPLDQISPYLQKCVLTTEDPSFFRHRGFINEAFKQSILKNIRTKKFARGAS
;
A
#
# COMPACT_ATOMS: atom_id res chain seq x y z
N ASP A 1 8.98 -25.94 0.27
CA ASP A 1 9.28 -24.61 0.85
C ASP A 1 10.78 -24.42 0.89
N SER A 2 11.29 -23.46 0.14
CA SER A 2 12.74 -23.19 0.14
C SER A 2 13.03 -21.71 -0.01
N ILE A 3 14.08 -21.26 0.68
CA ILE A 3 14.74 -19.98 0.45
C ILE A 3 16.15 -20.29 0.01
N HIS A 4 16.53 -19.78 -1.15
CA HIS A 4 17.85 -19.94 -1.73
C HIS A 4 18.51 -18.57 -1.80
N LEU A 5 19.69 -18.44 -1.25
CA LEU A 5 20.49 -17.22 -1.30
C LEU A 5 21.78 -17.53 -2.04
N ASN A 6 22.11 -16.73 -3.04
CA ASN A 6 23.35 -16.80 -3.79
C ASN A 6 24.07 -15.45 -3.74
N VAL A 7 25.36 -15.48 -3.52
CA VAL A 7 26.24 -14.31 -3.61
C VAL A 7 27.11 -14.50 -4.84
N ASP A 8 26.96 -13.62 -5.82
CA ASP A 8 27.69 -13.68 -7.09
C ASP A 8 29.02 -12.94 -7.01
N ASN A 9 29.05 -11.80 -6.32
CA ASN A 9 30.24 -10.96 -6.22
C ASN A 9 30.27 -10.20 -4.90
N ILE A 10 31.47 -10.04 -4.35
CA ILE A 10 31.77 -9.13 -3.24
C ILE A 10 33.02 -8.37 -3.62
N GLU A 11 32.92 -7.06 -3.74
CA GLU A 11 34.07 -6.19 -4.03
C GLU A 11 34.12 -4.98 -3.11
N LYS A 12 35.30 -4.42 -2.97
CA LYS A 12 35.51 -3.16 -2.27
C LYS A 12 36.02 -2.12 -3.26
N THR A 13 35.21 -1.10 -3.52
CA THR A 13 35.52 -0.04 -4.47
C THR A 13 35.33 1.32 -3.78
N MET A 14 36.36 2.18 -3.84
CA MET A 14 36.30 3.55 -3.27
C MET A 14 35.90 3.61 -1.77
N GLY A 15 36.24 2.57 -1.00
CA GLY A 15 35.89 2.49 0.42
C GLY A 15 34.52 1.89 0.73
N GLU A 16 33.74 1.54 -0.27
CA GLU A 16 32.43 0.91 -0.15
C GLU A 16 32.51 -0.58 -0.47
N PHE A 17 31.69 -1.38 0.21
CA PHE A 17 31.48 -2.79 -0.13
C PHE A 17 30.24 -2.92 -1.02
N HIS A 18 30.43 -3.59 -2.14
CA HIS A 18 29.38 -3.96 -3.07
C HIS A 18 29.15 -5.46 -2.95
N LEU A 19 27.91 -5.85 -2.73
CA LEU A 19 27.48 -7.24 -2.63
C LEU A 19 26.38 -7.49 -3.64
N ASP A 20 26.68 -8.25 -4.68
CA ASP A 20 25.75 -8.63 -5.74
C ASP A 20 25.35 -10.09 -5.59
N GLY A 21 24.09 -10.40 -5.94
CA GLY A 21 23.60 -11.75 -5.90
C GLY A 21 22.08 -11.84 -6.10
N PHE A 22 21.54 -12.99 -5.77
CA PHE A 22 20.10 -13.16 -5.80
C PHE A 22 19.56 -14.01 -4.65
N ALA A 23 18.30 -13.80 -4.32
CA ALA A 23 17.54 -14.67 -3.44
C ALA A 23 16.32 -15.20 -4.19
N THR A 24 15.99 -16.48 -4.02
CA THR A 24 14.75 -17.07 -4.54
C THR A 24 13.94 -17.67 -3.41
N ILE A 25 12.63 -17.54 -3.55
CA ILE A 25 11.64 -18.10 -2.63
C ILE A 25 10.74 -19.03 -3.43
N THR A 26 10.47 -20.21 -2.87
CA THR A 26 9.49 -21.17 -3.41
C THR A 26 8.58 -21.63 -2.29
N ASN A 27 7.25 -21.44 -2.44
CA ASN A 27 6.21 -21.83 -1.50
C ASN A 27 6.40 -21.35 -0.06
N LEU A 28 6.82 -20.09 0.15
CA LEU A 28 6.94 -19.53 1.49
C LEU A 28 5.55 -19.26 2.09
N HIS A 29 5.31 -19.83 3.26
CA HIS A 29 4.11 -19.61 4.06
C HIS A 29 4.42 -18.62 5.20
N LEU A 30 3.67 -17.53 5.25
CA LEU A 30 3.78 -16.49 6.27
C LEU A 30 2.48 -16.44 7.06
N ASN A 31 2.56 -16.76 8.35
CA ASN A 31 1.44 -16.64 9.28
C ASN A 31 1.77 -15.57 10.32
N HIS A 32 1.17 -14.40 10.18
CA HIS A 32 1.36 -13.32 11.14
C HIS A 32 0.11 -12.42 11.18
N PRO A 33 -0.55 -12.24 12.36
CA PRO A 33 -1.85 -11.57 12.48
C PRO A 33 -1.83 -10.08 12.09
N LYS A 34 -0.65 -9.43 12.09
CA LYS A 34 -0.49 -8.05 11.60
C LYS A 34 -0.36 -7.95 10.08
N ILE A 35 -0.12 -9.05 9.38
CA ILE A 35 0.00 -9.09 7.92
C ILE A 35 -1.32 -9.47 7.30
N ALA A 36 -1.90 -10.57 7.73
CA ALA A 36 -3.19 -11.06 7.23
C ALA A 36 -3.88 -11.98 8.25
N ASN A 37 -5.20 -12.14 8.09
CA ASN A 37 -6.00 -13.07 8.92
C ASN A 37 -5.90 -14.53 8.45
N LYS A 38 -5.17 -14.79 7.37
CA LYS A 38 -4.94 -16.12 6.79
C LYS A 38 -3.47 -16.24 6.42
N ASP A 39 -3.01 -17.47 6.24
CA ASP A 39 -1.68 -17.75 5.73
C ASP A 39 -1.48 -17.07 4.37
N VAL A 40 -0.41 -16.30 4.27
CA VAL A 40 0.03 -15.66 3.03
C VAL A 40 1.01 -16.60 2.35
N VAL A 41 0.69 -17.02 1.13
CA VAL A 41 1.52 -17.99 0.39
C VAL A 41 2.21 -17.26 -0.77
N ILE A 42 3.54 -17.22 -0.72
CA ILE A 42 4.39 -16.73 -1.81
C ILE A 42 4.88 -17.94 -2.59
N LYS A 43 4.22 -18.22 -3.73
CA LYS A 43 4.54 -19.40 -4.56
C LYS A 43 5.92 -19.31 -5.17
N LYS A 44 6.27 -18.15 -5.73
CA LYS A 44 7.59 -17.91 -6.34
C LYS A 44 7.93 -16.42 -6.26
N ALA A 45 9.12 -16.14 -5.74
CA ALA A 45 9.71 -14.80 -5.82
C ALA A 45 11.22 -14.92 -6.10
N ARG A 46 11.76 -13.89 -6.76
CA ARG A 46 13.20 -13.73 -7.00
C ARG A 46 13.57 -12.29 -6.74
N PHE A 47 14.64 -12.09 -5.99
CA PHE A 47 15.24 -10.80 -5.72
C PHE A 47 16.69 -10.82 -6.21
N ASP A 48 16.96 -10.16 -7.32
CA ASP A 48 18.30 -9.88 -7.79
C ASP A 48 18.75 -8.58 -7.12
N TYR A 49 19.73 -8.65 -6.25
CA TYR A 49 20.12 -7.56 -5.38
C TYR A 49 21.53 -7.05 -5.66
N ARG A 50 21.69 -5.76 -5.48
CA ARG A 50 22.97 -5.09 -5.26
C ARG A 50 22.88 -4.29 -3.98
N PHE A 51 23.61 -4.72 -2.95
CA PHE A 51 23.80 -3.98 -1.71
C PHE A 51 25.05 -3.14 -1.78
N LEU A 52 24.95 -1.91 -1.29
CA LEU A 52 26.08 -1.00 -1.13
C LEU A 52 26.19 -0.65 0.36
N LEU A 53 27.39 -0.85 0.93
CA LEU A 53 27.68 -0.59 2.34
C LEU A 53 28.87 0.35 2.43
N GLY A 54 28.63 1.58 2.87
CA GLY A 54 29.66 2.59 3.16
C GLY A 54 29.91 2.72 4.66
N SER A 55 30.71 3.71 5.06
CA SER A 55 30.97 4.03 6.47
C SER A 55 29.72 4.48 7.21
N ASP A 56 28.83 5.16 6.56
CA ASP A 56 27.68 5.91 7.10
C ASP A 56 26.38 5.67 6.33
N PHE A 57 26.36 4.67 5.45
CA PHE A 57 25.15 4.24 4.78
C PHE A 57 25.13 2.73 4.49
N ILE A 58 23.91 2.23 4.33
CA ILE A 58 23.61 0.94 3.73
C ILE A 58 22.46 1.15 2.74
N SER A 59 22.59 0.59 1.53
CA SER A 59 21.52 0.72 0.53
C SER A 59 21.35 -0.53 -0.32
N ILE A 60 20.14 -0.65 -0.86
CA ILE A 60 19.80 -1.53 -1.99
C ILE A 60 19.81 -0.63 -3.22
N ASP A 61 20.68 -0.92 -4.19
CA ASP A 61 20.83 -0.11 -5.40
C ASP A 61 19.59 -0.18 -6.31
N LYS A 62 19.37 0.88 -7.07
CA LYS A 62 18.24 1.01 -8.01
C LYS A 62 18.23 -0.02 -9.14
N SER A 63 19.40 -0.63 -9.43
CA SER A 63 19.51 -1.73 -10.40
C SER A 63 18.93 -3.04 -9.89
N SER A 64 18.70 -3.16 -8.58
CA SER A 64 18.08 -4.35 -7.98
C SER A 64 16.66 -4.56 -8.53
N THR A 65 16.28 -5.83 -8.69
CA THR A 65 14.95 -6.18 -9.19
C THR A 65 14.29 -7.21 -8.31
N LEU A 66 13.02 -6.98 -7.97
CA LEU A 66 12.19 -7.97 -7.29
C LEU A 66 11.12 -8.47 -8.26
N GLN A 67 11.06 -9.77 -8.44
CA GLN A 67 10.02 -10.43 -9.22
C GLN A 67 9.15 -11.29 -8.30
N LEU A 68 7.85 -11.03 -8.32
CA LEU A 68 6.83 -11.81 -7.63
C LEU A 68 5.81 -12.28 -8.66
N ASN A 69 5.89 -13.56 -9.06
CA ASN A 69 5.14 -14.09 -10.19
C ASN A 69 5.36 -13.22 -11.46
N LYS A 70 4.31 -12.54 -11.94
CA LYS A 70 4.40 -11.62 -13.10
C LYS A 70 4.72 -10.17 -12.72
N ILE A 71 4.66 -9.81 -11.44
CA ILE A 71 5.04 -8.48 -10.98
C ILE A 71 6.56 -8.38 -11.00
N LYS A 72 7.07 -7.36 -11.68
CA LYS A 72 8.47 -6.97 -11.64
C LYS A 72 8.57 -5.55 -11.13
N LEU A 73 9.40 -5.31 -10.14
CA LEU A 73 9.60 -3.98 -9.56
C LEU A 73 11.07 -3.74 -9.25
N ASN A 74 11.44 -2.46 -9.24
CA ASN A 74 12.78 -2.02 -8.87
C ASN A 74 12.69 -1.31 -7.51
N PRO A 75 13.14 -1.94 -6.41
CA PRO A 75 13.24 -1.32 -5.11
C PRO A 75 14.56 -0.57 -4.98
N TYR A 76 14.52 0.61 -4.39
CA TYR A 76 15.69 1.30 -3.86
C TYR A 76 15.42 1.58 -2.39
N MET A 77 16.36 1.22 -1.52
CA MET A 77 16.27 1.54 -0.10
C MET A 77 17.63 2.08 0.35
N ALA A 78 17.62 3.11 1.20
CA ALA A 78 18.83 3.59 1.82
C ALA A 78 18.58 4.00 3.28
N TYR A 79 19.55 3.70 4.11
CA TYR A 79 19.70 4.20 5.47
C TYR A 79 21.02 4.94 5.53
N GLU A 80 20.98 6.23 5.88
CA GLU A 80 22.15 7.12 5.88
C GLU A 80 22.28 7.77 7.27
N THR A 81 23.54 7.92 7.73
CA THR A 81 23.84 8.47 9.07
C THR A 81 24.95 9.53 9.07
N GLU A 82 25.41 9.98 7.92
CA GLU A 82 26.53 10.93 7.80
C GLU A 82 26.32 12.20 8.62
N SER A 83 25.21 12.90 8.46
CA SER A 83 24.86 14.11 9.19
C SER A 83 23.53 13.99 9.94
N ASP A 84 22.54 13.47 9.29
CA ASP A 84 21.20 13.19 9.82
C ASP A 84 20.87 11.70 9.61
N THR A 85 20.02 11.14 10.46
CA THR A 85 19.49 9.79 10.21
C THR A 85 18.37 9.86 9.17
N ILE A 86 18.64 9.36 7.96
CA ILE A 86 17.73 9.43 6.82
C ILE A 86 17.36 8.02 6.35
N TYR A 87 16.08 7.80 6.15
CA TYR A 87 15.52 6.60 5.52
C TYR A 87 14.94 6.97 4.16
N LYS A 88 15.30 6.24 3.13
CA LYS A 88 14.78 6.38 1.76
C LYS A 88 14.18 5.07 1.30
N LEU A 89 13.07 5.14 0.59
CA LEU A 89 12.46 4.02 -0.10
C LEU A 89 11.89 4.53 -1.42
N GLN A 90 12.33 3.92 -2.52
CA GLN A 90 11.72 4.13 -3.82
C GLN A 90 11.28 2.79 -4.37
N VAL A 91 10.10 2.75 -4.98
CA VAL A 91 9.58 1.56 -5.64
C VAL A 91 9.09 1.98 -7.01
N SER A 92 9.58 1.33 -8.04
CA SER A 92 9.10 1.51 -9.41
C SER A 92 8.56 0.20 -9.95
N ILE A 93 7.30 0.22 -10.37
CA ILE A 93 6.68 -0.87 -11.13
C ILE A 93 6.53 -0.36 -12.56
N PRO A 94 7.31 -0.87 -13.53
CA PRO A 94 7.17 -0.52 -14.93
C PRO A 94 5.77 -0.85 -15.46
N LYS A 95 5.39 -0.22 -16.57
CA LYS A 95 4.09 -0.45 -17.22
C LYS A 95 3.80 -1.94 -17.36
N MET A 96 2.69 -2.38 -16.78
CA MET A 96 2.22 -3.76 -16.83
C MET A 96 0.70 -3.85 -16.94
N LYS A 97 0.20 -5.03 -17.32
CA LYS A 97 -1.24 -5.31 -17.36
C LYS A 97 -1.79 -5.39 -15.93
N ALA A 98 -2.93 -4.72 -15.70
CA ALA A 98 -3.59 -4.74 -14.40
C ALA A 98 -3.99 -6.17 -13.95
N GLN A 99 -4.46 -7.00 -14.89
CA GLN A 99 -4.81 -8.39 -14.60
C GLN A 99 -3.59 -9.21 -14.15
N ASP A 100 -2.43 -9.01 -14.78
CA ASP A 100 -1.20 -9.72 -14.39
C ASP A 100 -0.74 -9.34 -12.99
N PHE A 101 -0.95 -8.09 -12.58
CA PHE A 101 -0.70 -7.66 -11.19
C PHE A 101 -1.64 -8.37 -10.22
N ILE A 102 -2.96 -8.34 -10.47
CA ILE A 102 -3.96 -8.93 -9.57
C ILE A 102 -3.72 -10.43 -9.34
N VAL A 103 -3.49 -11.19 -10.42
CA VAL A 103 -3.27 -12.64 -10.29
C VAL A 103 -1.90 -13.02 -9.74
N SER A 104 -1.00 -12.04 -9.62
CA SER A 104 0.33 -12.23 -9.03
C SER A 104 0.40 -11.93 -7.55
N LEU A 105 -0.64 -11.32 -6.97
CA LEU A 105 -0.68 -11.06 -5.53
C LEU A 105 -0.67 -12.37 -4.75
N PRO A 106 0.05 -12.44 -3.60
CA PRO A 106 0.11 -13.64 -2.79
C PRO A 106 -1.27 -14.09 -2.29
N ASP A 107 -1.52 -15.38 -2.35
CA ASP A 107 -2.73 -15.96 -1.77
C ASP A 107 -2.79 -15.61 -0.27
N GLY A 108 -3.97 -15.30 0.23
CA GLY A 108 -4.21 -14.95 1.63
C GLY A 108 -4.00 -13.48 2.01
N LEU A 109 -3.18 -12.73 1.26
CA LEU A 109 -2.88 -11.34 1.58
C LEU A 109 -4.08 -10.40 1.32
N PHE A 110 -4.74 -10.56 0.18
CA PHE A 110 -5.87 -9.71 -0.24
C PHE A 110 -7.10 -10.57 -0.57
N THR A 111 -7.69 -11.18 0.43
CA THR A 111 -8.81 -12.14 0.24
C THR A 111 -10.03 -11.55 -0.47
N ASN A 112 -10.29 -10.25 -0.30
CA ASN A 112 -11.39 -9.56 -0.98
C ASN A 112 -11.14 -9.38 -2.48
N PHE A 113 -9.88 -9.40 -2.92
CA PHE A 113 -9.52 -9.28 -4.34
C PHE A 113 -9.55 -10.63 -5.07
N GLN A 114 -9.77 -11.71 -4.36
CA GLN A 114 -9.83 -13.04 -4.98
C GLN A 114 -10.96 -13.11 -6.02
N GLY A 115 -10.60 -13.43 -7.25
CA GLY A 115 -11.50 -13.42 -8.40
C GLY A 115 -11.77 -12.02 -8.98
N MET A 116 -10.98 -11.00 -8.59
CA MET A 116 -11.02 -9.68 -9.23
C MET A 116 -10.50 -9.77 -10.67
N GLU A 117 -11.17 -9.05 -11.57
CA GLU A 117 -10.78 -8.92 -12.97
C GLU A 117 -10.58 -7.44 -13.33
N ALA A 118 -9.54 -7.15 -14.09
CA ALA A 118 -9.23 -5.80 -14.54
C ALA A 118 -8.72 -5.79 -15.98
N GLN A 119 -8.94 -4.69 -16.67
CA GLN A 119 -8.42 -4.41 -18.00
C GLN A 119 -7.53 -3.18 -17.97
N GLY A 120 -6.70 -3.04 -19.02
CA GLY A 120 -5.78 -1.92 -19.19
C GLY A 120 -4.45 -2.14 -18.50
N ASN A 121 -3.66 -1.09 -18.49
CA ASN A 121 -2.30 -1.11 -17.96
C ASN A 121 -2.13 -0.03 -16.90
N PHE A 122 -1.09 -0.18 -16.11
CA PHE A 122 -0.64 0.87 -15.20
C PHE A 122 0.88 0.81 -15.02
N GLU A 123 1.45 1.89 -14.54
CA GLU A 123 2.77 1.96 -13.93
C GLU A 123 2.63 2.62 -12.56
N TYR A 124 3.54 2.30 -11.64
CA TYR A 124 3.49 2.84 -10.29
C TYR A 124 4.87 3.27 -9.84
N ASN A 125 4.92 4.43 -9.22
CA ASN A 125 6.14 4.95 -8.60
C ASN A 125 5.82 5.46 -7.19
N LEU A 126 6.68 5.09 -6.24
CA LEU A 126 6.67 5.59 -4.87
C LEU A 126 8.01 6.23 -4.58
N ASP A 127 8.00 7.43 -4.02
CA ASP A 127 9.16 8.07 -3.41
C ASP A 127 8.85 8.41 -1.94
N PHE A 128 9.65 7.85 -1.05
CA PHE A 128 9.55 8.08 0.39
C PHE A 128 10.92 8.47 0.91
N LYS A 129 10.97 9.57 1.67
CA LYS A 129 12.16 10.00 2.41
C LYS A 129 11.77 10.52 3.78
N PHE A 130 12.34 9.93 4.80
CA PHE A 130 12.14 10.35 6.19
C PHE A 130 13.46 10.72 6.83
N ASN A 131 13.56 11.96 7.33
CA ASN A 131 14.66 12.43 8.15
C ASN A 131 14.22 12.41 9.61
N LYS A 132 14.88 11.60 10.44
CA LYS A 132 14.54 11.45 11.86
C LYS A 132 14.71 12.74 12.65
N ASN A 133 15.69 13.58 12.25
CA ASN A 133 15.99 14.84 12.92
C ASN A 133 15.08 15.98 12.43
N LYS A 134 14.50 15.83 11.22
CA LYS A 134 13.61 16.81 10.57
C LYS A 134 12.31 16.13 10.11
N PRO A 135 11.49 15.58 11.01
CA PRO A 135 10.34 14.72 10.66
C PRO A 135 9.28 15.43 9.80
N TYR A 136 9.16 16.75 9.92
CA TYR A 136 8.21 17.53 9.10
C TYR A 136 8.61 17.67 7.62
N GLN A 137 9.85 17.33 7.27
CA GLN A 137 10.34 17.29 5.90
C GLN A 137 10.10 15.89 5.25
N LEU A 138 9.16 15.11 5.79
CA LEU A 138 8.77 13.84 5.20
C LEU A 138 8.34 14.03 3.74
N VAL A 139 8.95 13.27 2.84
CA VAL A 139 8.48 13.10 1.47
C VAL A 139 7.70 11.80 1.39
N PHE A 140 6.50 11.86 0.84
CA PHE A 140 5.71 10.71 0.44
C PHE A 140 5.00 11.10 -0.85
N ASP A 141 5.47 10.59 -1.96
CA ASP A 141 4.88 10.79 -3.28
C ASP A 141 4.57 9.43 -3.91
N SER A 142 3.30 9.18 -4.16
CA SER A 142 2.81 7.94 -4.74
C SER A 142 2.03 8.26 -6.00
N LYS A 143 2.52 7.76 -7.13
CA LYS A 143 1.97 8.07 -8.45
C LYS A 143 1.59 6.79 -9.20
N LEU A 144 0.32 6.71 -9.56
CA LEU A 144 -0.24 5.66 -10.40
C LEU A 144 -0.64 6.25 -11.75
N ASN A 145 0.11 5.95 -12.80
CA ASN A 145 -0.25 6.29 -14.18
C ASN A 145 -1.10 5.16 -14.76
N LYS A 146 -2.24 5.49 -15.34
CA LYS A 146 -3.25 4.53 -15.81
C LYS A 146 -3.48 4.68 -17.30
N GLU A 147 -3.55 3.55 -18.01
CA GLU A 147 -3.91 3.49 -19.42
C GLU A 147 -5.06 2.51 -19.58
N ASN A 148 -6.26 3.05 -19.82
CA ASN A 148 -7.51 2.28 -19.96
C ASN A 148 -7.78 1.33 -18.77
N LEU A 149 -7.23 1.64 -17.60
CA LEU A 149 -7.40 0.84 -16.39
C LEU A 149 -8.83 0.90 -15.89
N ARG A 150 -9.48 -0.23 -15.80
CA ARG A 150 -10.79 -0.40 -15.17
C ARG A 150 -10.92 -1.77 -14.51
N ILE A 151 -11.61 -1.80 -13.39
CA ILE A 151 -12.00 -3.05 -12.74
C ILE A 151 -13.29 -3.54 -13.39
N THR A 152 -13.30 -4.76 -13.94
CA THR A 152 -14.46 -5.36 -14.60
C THR A 152 -15.22 -6.29 -13.69
N LYS A 153 -14.57 -6.83 -12.64
CA LYS A 153 -15.17 -7.65 -11.60
C LYS A 153 -14.44 -7.42 -10.27
N TYR A 154 -15.19 -7.16 -9.21
CA TYR A 154 -14.63 -6.75 -7.91
C TYR A 154 -14.23 -7.93 -6.98
N GLY A 155 -14.17 -9.15 -7.51
CA GLY A 155 -13.80 -10.32 -6.73
C GLY A 155 -14.83 -10.67 -5.66
N LYS A 156 -14.37 -10.98 -4.45
CA LYS A 156 -15.22 -11.31 -3.29
C LYS A 156 -15.65 -10.08 -2.47
N ALA A 157 -15.26 -8.87 -2.85
CA ALA A 157 -15.69 -7.67 -2.15
C ALA A 157 -17.21 -7.50 -2.24
N ASN A 158 -17.87 -7.36 -1.10
CA ASN A 158 -19.30 -7.08 -1.08
C ASN A 158 -19.53 -5.58 -1.22
N LEU A 159 -19.97 -5.15 -2.40
CA LEU A 159 -20.27 -3.75 -2.74
C LEU A 159 -21.75 -3.41 -2.60
N THR A 160 -22.62 -4.34 -2.23
CA THR A 160 -24.06 -4.10 -2.10
C THR A 160 -24.37 -2.99 -1.10
N LYS A 161 -23.57 -2.89 -0.01
CA LYS A 161 -23.70 -1.83 0.99
C LYS A 161 -23.40 -0.41 0.47
N LEU A 162 -22.77 -0.26 -0.70
CA LEU A 162 -22.49 1.06 -1.28
C LEU A 162 -23.72 1.69 -1.93
N ASN A 163 -24.63 0.85 -2.45
CA ASN A 163 -25.79 1.29 -3.22
C ASN A 163 -27.09 0.59 -2.80
N GLY A 164 -27.07 -0.20 -1.75
CA GLY A 164 -28.21 -0.97 -1.27
C GLY A 164 -28.50 -0.74 0.21
N GLU A 165 -29.59 -1.29 0.64
CA GLU A 165 -30.01 -1.25 2.04
C GLU A 165 -29.24 -2.26 2.88
N PHE A 166 -28.98 -1.91 4.13
CA PHE A 166 -28.32 -2.82 5.08
C PHE A 166 -28.57 -2.42 6.53
N VAL A 167 -28.36 -3.36 7.43
CA VAL A 167 -28.37 -3.10 8.87
C VAL A 167 -26.96 -2.77 9.33
N TYR A 168 -26.78 -1.60 9.92
CA TYR A 168 -25.54 -1.18 10.53
C TYR A 168 -25.58 -1.34 12.05
N ARG A 169 -24.50 -1.81 12.64
CA ARG A 169 -24.29 -1.81 14.09
C ARG A 169 -22.94 -1.21 14.40
N ALA A 170 -22.93 -0.08 15.10
CA ALA A 170 -21.71 0.53 15.59
C ALA A 170 -21.11 -0.29 16.72
N ILE A 171 -19.77 -0.29 16.83
CA ILE A 171 -19.04 -0.82 17.99
C ILE A 171 -18.41 0.38 18.68
N ILE A 172 -18.92 0.73 19.88
CA ILE A 172 -18.41 1.84 20.69
C ILE A 172 -17.79 1.27 21.96
N LYS A 173 -16.50 1.52 22.16
CA LYS A 173 -15.74 0.98 23.32
C LYS A 173 -15.87 -0.54 23.48
N ASN A 174 -15.77 -1.26 22.37
CA ASN A 174 -15.95 -2.73 22.28
C ASN A 174 -17.36 -3.25 22.59
N VAL A 175 -18.36 -2.37 22.68
CA VAL A 175 -19.76 -2.75 22.88
C VAL A 175 -20.52 -2.58 21.58
N LEU A 176 -21.17 -3.66 21.13
CA LEU A 176 -22.02 -3.65 19.95
C LEU A 176 -23.30 -2.86 20.25
N GLN A 177 -23.56 -1.82 19.47
CA GLN A 177 -24.71 -0.94 19.64
C GLN A 177 -25.98 -1.55 19.00
N ARG A 178 -27.14 -0.93 19.27
CA ARG A 178 -28.40 -1.30 18.62
C ARG A 178 -28.29 -1.23 17.09
N PRO A 179 -29.03 -2.08 16.37
CA PRO A 179 -29.06 -2.03 14.92
C PRO A 179 -29.68 -0.72 14.42
N ILE A 180 -29.16 -0.21 13.32
CA ILE A 180 -29.70 0.92 12.58
C ILE A 180 -29.98 0.41 11.17
N GLN A 181 -31.23 0.50 10.72
CA GLN A 181 -31.57 0.23 9.33
C GLN A 181 -31.10 1.40 8.47
N VAL A 182 -30.27 1.12 7.48
CA VAL A 182 -29.78 2.11 6.50
C VAL A 182 -30.50 1.84 5.18
N GLY A 183 -31.41 2.73 4.80
CA GLY A 183 -32.23 2.58 3.61
C GLY A 183 -33.67 3.04 3.81
N THR A 184 -34.51 2.80 2.82
CA THR A 184 -35.90 3.31 2.73
C THR A 184 -36.84 2.77 3.81
N GLU A 185 -36.52 1.62 4.41
CA GLU A 185 -37.26 1.07 5.54
C GLU A 185 -37.06 1.81 6.88
N ASN A 186 -36.04 2.70 6.93
CA ASN A 186 -35.85 3.55 8.09
C ASN A 186 -36.80 4.75 8.06
N PRO A 187 -37.65 4.99 9.07
CA PRO A 187 -38.58 6.12 9.09
C PRO A 187 -37.89 7.49 8.99
N ASP A 188 -36.62 7.57 9.39
CA ASP A 188 -35.83 8.81 9.31
C ASP A 188 -35.03 8.92 7.99
N TYR A 189 -35.25 8.00 7.04
CA TYR A 189 -34.54 8.03 5.76
C TYR A 189 -35.00 9.23 4.92
N THR A 190 -34.00 9.97 4.45
CA THR A 190 -34.22 11.07 3.49
C THR A 190 -33.40 10.78 2.23
N PRO A 191 -34.06 10.68 1.04
CA PRO A 191 -33.33 10.52 -0.22
C PRO A 191 -32.33 11.66 -0.47
N LEU A 192 -31.23 11.35 -1.16
CA LEU A 192 -30.15 12.32 -1.36
C LEU A 192 -30.59 13.61 -2.07
N ASP A 193 -31.51 13.52 -3.01
CA ASP A 193 -32.08 14.63 -3.74
C ASP A 193 -33.00 15.54 -2.89
N GLN A 194 -33.48 15.02 -1.75
CA GLN A 194 -34.27 15.77 -0.76
C GLN A 194 -33.42 16.35 0.38
N ILE A 195 -32.15 15.95 0.47
CA ILE A 195 -31.21 16.52 1.44
C ILE A 195 -30.74 17.89 0.94
N SER A 196 -30.83 18.92 1.80
CA SER A 196 -30.35 20.25 1.46
C SER A 196 -28.93 20.22 0.88
N PRO A 197 -28.66 20.90 -0.26
CA PRO A 197 -27.33 20.99 -0.84
C PRO A 197 -26.29 21.58 0.13
N TYR A 198 -26.71 22.44 1.04
CA TYR A 198 -25.83 22.98 2.10
C TYR A 198 -25.39 21.89 3.09
N LEU A 199 -26.33 21.01 3.50
CA LEU A 199 -26.00 19.90 4.41
C LEU A 199 -25.07 18.90 3.72
N GLN A 200 -25.35 18.53 2.46
CA GLN A 200 -24.46 17.68 1.66
C GLN A 200 -23.05 18.27 1.58
N LYS A 201 -22.94 19.57 1.29
CA LYS A 201 -21.65 20.28 1.23
C LYS A 201 -20.96 20.33 2.59
N CYS A 202 -21.69 20.56 3.68
CA CYS A 202 -21.12 20.56 5.03
C CYS A 202 -20.52 19.20 5.37
N VAL A 203 -21.25 18.11 5.15
CA VAL A 203 -20.76 16.74 5.40
C VAL A 203 -19.50 16.45 4.58
N LEU A 204 -19.55 16.67 3.26
CA LEU A 204 -18.42 16.43 2.39
C LEU A 204 -17.19 17.27 2.78
N THR A 205 -17.39 18.55 3.12
CA THR A 205 -16.27 19.42 3.52
C THR A 205 -15.67 19.03 4.86
N THR A 206 -16.46 18.49 5.77
CA THR A 206 -15.99 18.04 7.09
C THR A 206 -15.23 16.72 6.99
N GLU A 207 -15.75 15.77 6.22
CA GLU A 207 -15.15 14.44 6.07
C GLU A 207 -13.95 14.48 5.11
N ASP A 208 -14.11 15.15 3.96
CA ASP A 208 -13.08 15.25 2.93
C ASP A 208 -13.23 16.55 2.11
N PRO A 209 -12.54 17.63 2.50
CA PRO A 209 -12.62 18.91 1.79
C PRO A 209 -12.20 18.85 0.32
N SER A 210 -11.49 17.80 -0.07
CA SER A 210 -10.96 17.59 -1.42
C SER A 210 -11.71 16.52 -2.22
N PHE A 211 -12.84 16.01 -1.72
CA PHE A 211 -13.59 14.87 -2.26
C PHE A 211 -13.76 14.90 -3.79
N PHE A 212 -14.06 16.05 -4.37
CA PHE A 212 -14.23 16.21 -5.82
C PHE A 212 -12.91 16.48 -6.58
N ARG A 213 -11.77 16.55 -5.88
CA ARG A 213 -10.47 16.89 -6.48
C ARG A 213 -9.54 15.69 -6.64
N HIS A 214 -9.86 14.56 -6.01
CA HIS A 214 -9.07 13.33 -6.10
C HIS A 214 -9.93 12.12 -6.49
N ARG A 215 -9.31 11.00 -6.72
CA ARG A 215 -9.96 9.73 -7.09
C ARG A 215 -9.69 8.63 -6.05
N GLY A 216 -9.93 8.95 -4.78
CA GLY A 216 -9.82 8.01 -3.67
C GLY A 216 -8.43 7.88 -3.05
N PHE A 217 -7.42 8.63 -3.52
CA PHE A 217 -6.07 8.61 -2.95
C PHE A 217 -5.50 10.03 -2.83
N ILE A 218 -5.02 10.38 -1.64
CA ILE A 218 -4.47 11.71 -1.32
C ILE A 218 -3.11 11.50 -0.66
N ASN A 219 -2.02 11.83 -1.36
CA ASN A 219 -0.64 11.71 -0.84
C ASN A 219 -0.47 12.43 0.51
N GLU A 220 -1.05 13.63 0.67
CA GLU A 220 -0.95 14.40 1.90
C GLU A 220 -1.62 13.70 3.10
N ALA A 221 -2.76 13.01 2.91
CA ALA A 221 -3.41 12.25 3.98
C ALA A 221 -2.52 11.09 4.47
N PHE A 222 -1.86 10.38 3.54
CA PHE A 222 -0.87 9.35 3.88
C PHE A 222 0.33 9.93 4.62
N LYS A 223 0.89 11.03 4.12
CA LYS A 223 2.02 11.74 4.73
C LYS A 223 1.71 12.14 6.17
N GLN A 224 0.57 12.77 6.42
CA GLN A 224 0.14 13.18 7.77
C GLN A 224 -0.07 11.97 8.70
N SER A 225 -0.62 10.89 8.17
CA SER A 225 -0.83 9.65 8.94
C SER A 225 0.49 8.99 9.31
N ILE A 226 1.43 8.91 8.38
CA ILE A 226 2.78 8.37 8.63
C ILE A 226 3.48 9.21 9.69
N LEU A 227 3.48 10.54 9.56
CA LEU A 227 4.09 11.46 10.54
C LEU A 227 3.51 11.26 11.94
N LYS A 228 2.17 11.18 12.05
CA LYS A 228 1.49 10.97 13.34
C LYS A 228 1.89 9.63 13.95
N ASN A 229 1.90 8.56 13.16
CA ASN A 229 2.24 7.21 13.62
C ASN A 229 3.70 7.12 14.09
N ILE A 230 4.64 7.72 13.36
CA ILE A 230 6.06 7.79 13.76
C ILE A 230 6.20 8.56 15.09
N ARG A 231 5.59 9.74 15.21
CA ARG A 231 5.70 10.58 16.42
C ARG A 231 5.09 9.91 17.64
N THR A 232 3.98 9.23 17.49
CA THR A 232 3.30 8.56 18.62
C THR A 232 3.84 7.16 18.90
N LYS A 233 4.76 6.65 18.03
CA LYS A 233 5.32 5.29 18.09
C LYS A 233 4.25 4.19 18.12
N LYS A 234 3.08 4.46 17.58
CA LYS A 234 1.95 3.53 17.47
C LYS A 234 1.09 3.83 16.25
N PHE A 235 0.30 2.86 15.82
CA PHE A 235 -0.69 3.07 14.76
C PHE A 235 -1.86 3.89 15.33
N ALA A 236 -1.75 5.22 15.26
CA ALA A 236 -2.70 6.17 15.83
C ALA A 236 -3.72 6.70 14.80
N ARG A 237 -3.42 6.60 13.51
CA ARG A 237 -4.26 7.12 12.43
C ARG A 237 -4.02 6.36 11.14
N GLY A 238 -5.12 5.98 10.43
CA GLY A 238 -5.11 5.62 9.02
C GLY A 238 -5.09 6.86 8.10
N ALA A 239 -5.10 6.64 6.80
CA ALA A 239 -5.08 7.69 5.78
C ALA A 239 -6.46 7.97 5.17
N SER A 240 -7.50 7.62 5.90
CA SER A 240 -8.89 7.94 5.55
C SER A 240 -9.33 9.23 6.22
#